data_8320fbefd1fe166b5f9bde814266a659
#
_entry.id   8320fbefd1fe166b5f9bde814266a659
#
_cell.length_a   1.000
_cell.length_b   1.000
_cell.length_c   1.000
_cell.angle_alpha   90.00
_cell.angle_beta   90.00
_cell.angle_gamma   90.00
#
_symmetry.space_group_name_H-M   'P 1'
#
loop_
_entity.id
_entity.type
_entity.pdbx_description
1 polymer ?
#
loop_
_entity_poly.entity_id
_entity_poly.type
_entity_poly.pdbx_seq_one_letter_code
_entity_poly.pdbx_strand_id
1 'polypeptide(L)'
;MFSRWSRWSPVMAGVLCVMASVSVVAAGPTCPPTLAPPTQDEIHAAVRGARDHGALWTIEKDGHESWLYGTIHVGNLAMSMPGPKLVRALAAADALAIEVDVTNPVVAQAIRAPRDSSEGPAVPPALLERLKALAEKACVPWEPFSKLPPMLTVAALTALEARWDGLDPSYGTEFVLAGFAQARKMPIVSLESAGVQRKALSGGPPDRQLAAVERVTAALEQGHMRPAVRALARAWQDGDLVTIADYEQWSGSASSPEAKADVERMVFSRNPDLAAAIDLTHREGKRVFAATGILHMVGDGGLPKLLQKLGYKVQRVSFGGEGDERPDPDPAPG
;
A
#
# COMPACT_ATOMS: atom_id res chain seq x y z
N MET A 1 66.41 8.94 -60.47
CA MET A 1 67.77 8.45 -60.14
C MET A 1 67.66 7.45 -59.04
N PHE A 2 67.99 6.22 -59.38
CA PHE A 2 68.63 5.15 -58.63
C PHE A 2 68.12 4.94 -57.17
N SER A 3 67.61 3.80 -56.86
CA SER A 3 67.98 2.36 -56.99
C SER A 3 68.20 1.81 -55.55
N ARG A 4 67.67 0.76 -55.25
CA ARG A 4 68.03 -0.68 -55.05
C ARG A 4 67.52 -1.22 -53.73
N TRP A 5 66.72 -2.20 -53.76
CA TRP A 5 66.95 -3.65 -53.48
C TRP A 5 67.74 -3.90 -52.16
N SER A 6 67.33 -4.65 -51.17
CA SER A 6 67.03 -6.08 -51.22
C SER A 6 66.79 -6.67 -49.80
N ARG A 7 66.10 -7.78 -49.80
CA ARG A 7 66.20 -9.04 -49.00
C ARG A 7 65.53 -9.18 -47.66
N TRP A 8 64.52 -9.91 -47.69
CA TRP A 8 64.09 -11.13 -47.03
C TRP A 8 64.88 -11.61 -45.82
N SER A 9 64.14 -11.82 -44.69
CA SER A 9 64.12 -13.08 -43.90
C SER A 9 62.95 -13.07 -42.89
N PRO A 10 62.30 -14.24 -42.70
CA PRO A 10 61.15 -14.36 -41.87
C PRO A 10 61.54 -14.61 -40.41
N VAL A 11 61.02 -13.86 -39.51
CA VAL A 11 61.05 -14.16 -38.07
C VAL A 11 59.64 -14.46 -37.63
N MET A 12 59.41 -15.70 -37.29
CA MET A 12 58.22 -16.16 -36.59
C MET A 12 57.99 -15.30 -35.35
N ALA A 13 56.93 -14.50 -35.33
CA ALA A 13 56.44 -13.88 -34.13
C ALA A 13 55.26 -14.68 -33.61
N GLY A 14 55.49 -15.38 -32.49
CA GLY A 14 54.47 -16.14 -31.79
C GLY A 14 53.34 -15.22 -31.34
N VAL A 15 52.13 -15.58 -31.76
CA VAL A 15 50.90 -14.95 -31.24
C VAL A 15 50.69 -15.44 -29.80
N LEU A 16 51.09 -14.62 -28.83
CA LEU A 16 50.65 -14.78 -27.46
C LEU A 16 49.16 -14.34 -27.39
N CYS A 17 48.26 -15.32 -27.42
CA CYS A 17 46.87 -15.14 -27.05
C CYS A 17 46.85 -14.86 -25.55
N VAL A 18 46.87 -13.59 -25.14
CA VAL A 18 46.49 -13.18 -23.80
C VAL A 18 44.99 -13.35 -23.69
N MET A 19 44.58 -14.50 -23.16
CA MET A 19 43.22 -14.70 -22.68
C MET A 19 43.00 -13.73 -21.51
N ALA A 20 42.50 -12.55 -21.81
CA ALA A 20 41.94 -11.65 -20.78
C ALA A 20 40.75 -12.36 -20.18
N SER A 21 40.97 -12.99 -19.03
CA SER A 21 39.86 -13.48 -18.17
C SER A 21 39.07 -12.28 -17.74
N VAL A 22 37.96 -11.98 -18.43
CA VAL A 22 36.96 -11.05 -17.98
C VAL A 22 36.31 -11.71 -16.78
N SER A 23 36.78 -11.35 -15.57
CA SER A 23 36.07 -11.69 -14.36
C SER A 23 34.72 -10.96 -14.44
N VAL A 24 33.68 -11.72 -14.80
CA VAL A 24 32.31 -11.26 -14.59
C VAL A 24 32.15 -11.18 -13.10
N VAL A 25 32.36 -9.98 -12.55
CA VAL A 25 31.93 -9.65 -11.21
C VAL A 25 30.43 -9.85 -11.26
N ALA A 26 29.92 -10.92 -10.64
CA ALA A 26 28.51 -11.09 -10.44
C ALA A 26 28.04 -9.82 -9.73
N ALA A 27 27.25 -8.99 -10.42
CA ALA A 27 26.61 -7.84 -9.78
C ALA A 27 25.81 -8.43 -8.61
N GLY A 28 26.10 -7.98 -7.39
CA GLY A 28 25.30 -8.31 -6.22
C GLY A 28 23.83 -7.93 -6.48
N PRO A 29 22.91 -8.43 -5.70
CA PRO A 29 21.52 -8.12 -5.89
C PRO A 29 21.35 -6.59 -5.93
N THR A 30 20.78 -6.09 -7.04
CA THR A 30 20.46 -4.65 -7.15
C THR A 30 19.36 -4.36 -6.16
N CYS A 31 19.59 -3.41 -5.24
CA CYS A 31 18.57 -2.96 -4.30
C CYS A 31 17.51 -2.10 -5.00
N PRO A 32 16.25 -2.16 -4.55
CA PRO A 32 15.27 -1.18 -5.00
C PRO A 32 15.73 0.24 -4.59
N PRO A 33 15.35 1.27 -5.38
CA PRO A 33 15.68 2.65 -5.02
C PRO A 33 15.20 2.99 -3.60
N THR A 34 16.05 3.63 -2.80
CA THR A 34 15.68 4.21 -1.52
C THR A 34 15.29 5.66 -1.75
N LEU A 35 14.11 6.06 -1.31
CA LEU A 35 13.74 7.46 -1.35
C LEU A 35 14.50 8.20 -0.24
N ALA A 36 15.31 9.19 -0.62
CA ALA A 36 15.92 10.11 0.34
C ALA A 36 14.83 10.96 0.99
N PRO A 37 15.01 11.40 2.25
CA PRO A 37 14.12 12.39 2.84
C PRO A 37 14.05 13.64 1.95
N PRO A 38 12.85 14.16 1.65
CA PRO A 38 12.69 15.29 0.75
C PRO A 38 13.26 16.56 1.38
N THR A 39 13.86 17.38 0.54
CA THR A 39 14.26 18.75 0.91
C THR A 39 13.04 19.65 1.07
N GLN A 40 13.19 20.79 1.73
CA GLN A 40 12.11 21.77 1.88
C GLN A 40 11.60 22.28 0.52
N ASP A 41 12.50 22.47 -0.45
CA ASP A 41 12.13 22.92 -1.78
C ASP A 41 11.31 21.87 -2.54
N GLU A 42 11.65 20.59 -2.41
CA GLU A 42 10.87 19.49 -2.96
C GLU A 42 9.48 19.39 -2.31
N ILE A 43 9.38 19.56 -0.98
CA ILE A 43 8.10 19.63 -0.28
C ILE A 43 7.27 20.80 -0.79
N HIS A 44 7.85 21.99 -0.88
CA HIS A 44 7.15 23.17 -1.40
C HIS A 44 6.71 22.98 -2.87
N ALA A 45 7.55 22.36 -3.69
CA ALA A 45 7.20 22.05 -5.08
C ALA A 45 6.03 21.04 -5.15
N ALA A 46 6.07 19.97 -4.34
CA ALA A 46 5.01 18.98 -4.26
C ALA A 46 3.67 19.59 -3.80
N VAL A 47 3.71 20.46 -2.77
CA VAL A 47 2.49 21.18 -2.32
C VAL A 47 1.93 22.08 -3.40
N ARG A 48 2.79 22.86 -4.13
CA ARG A 48 2.30 23.72 -5.22
C ARG A 48 1.74 22.96 -6.40
N GLY A 49 2.28 21.77 -6.69
CA GLY A 49 1.86 20.90 -7.77
C GLY A 49 0.82 19.86 -7.39
N ALA A 50 0.35 19.86 -6.13
CA ALA A 50 -0.52 18.84 -5.60
C ALA A 50 -1.84 18.75 -6.38
N ARG A 51 -2.24 17.51 -6.69
CA ARG A 51 -3.49 17.15 -7.33
C ARG A 51 -4.27 16.21 -6.43
N ASP A 52 -5.59 16.23 -6.58
CA ASP A 52 -6.45 15.28 -5.90
C ASP A 52 -6.32 13.90 -6.57
N HIS A 53 -6.07 12.87 -5.77
CA HIS A 53 -5.94 11.47 -6.16
C HIS A 53 -6.82 10.59 -5.28
N GLY A 54 -7.00 9.34 -5.65
CA GLY A 54 -7.87 8.41 -4.97
C GLY A 54 -9.34 8.69 -5.24
N ALA A 55 -10.17 8.48 -4.22
CA ALA A 55 -11.59 8.74 -4.33
C ALA A 55 -12.13 9.38 -3.05
N LEU A 56 -12.89 10.45 -3.21
CA LEU A 56 -13.51 11.23 -2.14
C LEU A 56 -15.02 11.26 -2.34
N TRP A 57 -15.77 11.11 -1.27
CA TRP A 57 -17.22 11.32 -1.21
C TRP A 57 -17.57 12.33 -0.14
N THR A 58 -18.58 13.14 -0.41
CA THR A 58 -19.34 13.79 0.65
C THR A 58 -20.39 12.82 1.17
N ILE A 59 -20.57 12.78 2.47
CA ILE A 59 -21.59 12.01 3.15
C ILE A 59 -22.39 12.97 4.04
N GLU A 60 -23.71 13.06 3.81
CA GLU A 60 -24.60 14.00 4.49
C GLU A 60 -25.70 13.25 5.24
N LYS A 61 -25.89 13.55 6.49
CA LYS A 61 -27.00 13.03 7.32
C LYS A 61 -27.25 13.99 8.47
N ASP A 62 -28.51 14.07 8.94
CA ASP A 62 -28.91 14.87 10.06
C ASP A 62 -28.52 16.39 9.98
N GLY A 63 -28.47 16.90 8.73
CA GLY A 63 -28.22 18.31 8.45
C GLY A 63 -26.77 18.77 8.46
N HIS A 64 -25.79 17.85 8.56
CA HIS A 64 -24.39 18.20 8.41
C HIS A 64 -23.63 17.22 7.51
N GLU A 65 -22.53 17.74 6.93
CA GLU A 65 -21.67 17.04 5.97
C GLU A 65 -20.42 16.48 6.66
N SER A 66 -20.02 15.29 6.24
CA SER A 66 -18.74 14.65 6.52
C SER A 66 -18.15 14.14 5.21
N TRP A 67 -16.96 13.54 5.25
CA TRP A 67 -16.26 13.05 4.07
C TRP A 67 -15.79 11.63 4.27
N LEU A 68 -15.77 10.87 3.17
CA LEU A 68 -15.20 9.53 3.11
C LEU A 68 -14.12 9.51 2.02
N TYR A 69 -12.93 9.04 2.34
CA TYR A 69 -11.78 9.03 1.43
C TYR A 69 -11.08 7.68 1.40
N GLY A 70 -10.78 7.21 0.18
CA GLY A 70 -10.03 5.98 -0.06
C GLY A 70 -8.52 6.24 -0.10
N THR A 71 -7.78 5.66 0.86
CA THR A 71 -6.33 5.81 1.02
C THR A 71 -5.54 4.71 0.32
N ILE A 72 -4.22 4.89 0.23
CA ILE A 72 -3.28 3.88 -0.23
C ILE A 72 -2.03 3.87 0.66
N HIS A 73 -1.50 2.67 0.94
CA HIS A 73 -0.39 2.45 1.87
C HIS A 73 1.01 2.67 1.28
N VAL A 74 1.11 3.00 -0.01
CA VAL A 74 2.37 3.28 -0.71
C VAL A 74 2.21 4.51 -1.58
N GLY A 75 3.28 5.28 -1.77
CA GLY A 75 3.24 6.47 -2.61
C GLY A 75 4.62 7.07 -2.82
N ASN A 76 4.63 8.24 -3.37
CA ASN A 76 5.79 9.15 -3.37
C ASN A 76 5.32 10.55 -2.95
N LEU A 77 6.27 11.46 -2.76
CA LEU A 77 5.96 12.79 -2.25
C LEU A 77 4.86 13.50 -3.06
N ALA A 78 4.94 13.47 -4.39
CA ALA A 78 3.98 14.16 -5.25
C ALA A 78 2.58 13.52 -5.20
N MET A 79 2.53 12.19 -5.25
CA MET A 79 1.30 11.40 -5.25
C MET A 79 0.53 11.50 -3.92
N SER A 80 1.27 11.62 -2.81
CA SER A 80 0.67 11.62 -1.46
C SER A 80 0.26 12.98 -0.96
N MET A 81 0.70 14.08 -1.63
CA MET A 81 0.27 15.43 -1.24
C MET A 81 -1.21 15.65 -1.58
N PRO A 82 -2.04 16.03 -0.59
CA PRO A 82 -3.44 16.25 -0.82
C PRO A 82 -3.67 17.44 -1.74
N GLY A 83 -4.47 17.26 -2.78
CA GLY A 83 -4.87 18.29 -3.71
C GLY A 83 -5.90 19.27 -3.11
N PRO A 84 -6.32 20.27 -3.92
CA PRO A 84 -7.16 21.37 -3.40
C PRO A 84 -8.51 20.93 -2.83
N LYS A 85 -9.15 19.90 -3.38
CA LYS A 85 -10.46 19.41 -2.89
C LYS A 85 -10.29 18.64 -1.59
N LEU A 86 -9.27 17.77 -1.50
CA LEU A 86 -8.93 17.07 -0.26
C LEU A 86 -8.55 18.04 0.86
N VAL A 87 -7.72 19.05 0.55
CA VAL A 87 -7.34 20.09 1.55
C VAL A 87 -8.57 20.84 2.06
N ARG A 88 -9.53 21.20 1.17
CA ARG A 88 -10.76 21.85 1.60
C ARG A 88 -11.61 20.97 2.50
N ALA A 89 -11.79 19.70 2.16
CA ALA A 89 -12.55 18.74 2.96
C ALA A 89 -11.91 18.54 4.33
N LEU A 90 -10.59 18.31 4.37
CA LEU A 90 -9.81 18.19 5.61
C LEU A 90 -9.88 19.46 6.47
N ALA A 91 -9.82 20.64 5.85
CA ALA A 91 -9.89 21.90 6.57
C ALA A 91 -11.27 22.19 7.16
N ALA A 92 -12.32 21.64 6.55
CA ALA A 92 -13.70 21.80 7.02
C ALA A 92 -14.09 20.74 8.07
N ALA A 93 -13.31 19.66 8.22
CA ALA A 93 -13.57 18.61 9.18
C ALA A 93 -13.19 19.01 10.63
N ASP A 94 -13.92 18.46 11.59
CA ASP A 94 -13.66 18.63 13.02
C ASP A 94 -12.79 17.50 13.60
N ALA A 95 -12.74 16.35 12.90
CA ALA A 95 -11.92 15.20 13.26
C ALA A 95 -11.49 14.42 12.02
N LEU A 96 -10.27 13.87 12.05
CA LEU A 96 -9.80 12.85 11.13
C LEU A 96 -10.12 11.48 11.74
N ALA A 97 -10.86 10.63 11.03
CA ALA A 97 -11.09 9.25 11.42
C ALA A 97 -10.34 8.32 10.46
N ILE A 98 -9.44 7.50 10.97
CA ILE A 98 -8.65 6.52 10.20
C ILE A 98 -8.86 5.12 10.78
N GLU A 99 -8.52 4.09 10.01
CA GLU A 99 -8.70 2.71 10.47
C GLU A 99 -8.11 2.55 11.88
N VAL A 100 -6.83 2.85 12.03
CA VAL A 100 -6.12 2.84 13.33
C VAL A 100 -5.09 3.96 13.38
N ASP A 101 -5.08 4.75 14.44
CA ASP A 101 -4.09 5.81 14.64
C ASP A 101 -2.71 5.24 15.04
N VAL A 102 -1.94 4.87 14.05
CA VAL A 102 -0.55 4.39 14.25
C VAL A 102 0.43 5.48 14.66
N THR A 103 0.02 6.76 14.67
CA THR A 103 0.84 7.86 15.20
C THR A 103 0.76 7.93 16.72
N ASN A 104 -0.26 7.32 17.32
CA ASN A 104 -0.33 7.09 18.75
C ASN A 104 0.63 5.95 19.13
N PRO A 105 1.66 6.19 19.97
CA PRO A 105 2.67 5.19 20.29
C PRO A 105 2.10 3.95 20.99
N VAL A 106 1.04 4.09 21.79
CA VAL A 106 0.38 2.95 22.46
C VAL A 106 -0.28 2.04 21.44
N VAL A 107 -0.99 2.62 20.48
CA VAL A 107 -1.65 1.89 19.39
C VAL A 107 -0.62 1.21 18.48
N ALA A 108 0.41 1.96 18.08
CA ALA A 108 1.50 1.43 17.26
C ALA A 108 2.23 0.26 17.95
N GLN A 109 2.46 0.35 19.26
CA GLN A 109 3.04 -0.72 20.05
C GLN A 109 2.11 -1.94 20.10
N ALA A 110 0.80 -1.75 20.29
CA ALA A 110 -0.16 -2.84 20.34
C ALA A 110 -0.23 -3.61 19.00
N ILE A 111 -0.17 -2.90 17.86
CA ILE A 111 -0.14 -3.54 16.52
C ILE A 111 1.15 -4.34 16.31
N ARG A 112 2.30 -3.77 16.71
CA ARG A 112 3.62 -4.37 16.51
C ARG A 112 4.03 -5.36 17.62
N ALA A 113 3.22 -5.50 18.66
CA ALA A 113 3.54 -6.38 19.77
C ALA A 113 3.87 -7.78 19.24
N PRO A 114 4.93 -8.43 19.77
CA PRO A 114 5.25 -9.80 19.40
C PRO A 114 4.02 -10.69 19.57
N ARG A 115 3.91 -11.67 18.69
CA ARG A 115 2.85 -12.67 18.79
C ARG A 115 3.09 -13.54 20.01
N ASP A 116 2.07 -13.80 20.81
CA ASP A 116 2.13 -14.83 21.82
C ASP A 116 1.77 -16.21 21.24
N SER A 117 2.03 -17.27 22.01
CA SER A 117 1.78 -18.66 21.57
C SER A 117 0.30 -18.97 21.34
N SER A 118 -0.63 -18.16 21.85
CA SER A 118 -2.07 -18.34 21.65
C SER A 118 -2.55 -17.81 20.30
N GLU A 119 -1.78 -16.96 19.64
CA GLU A 119 -2.13 -16.34 18.37
C GLU A 119 -1.85 -17.23 17.13
N GLY A 120 -1.39 -18.47 17.35
CA GLY A 120 -1.21 -19.45 16.28
C GLY A 120 0.16 -20.18 16.30
N PRO A 121 0.41 -21.09 15.37
CA PRO A 121 1.59 -21.94 15.36
C PRO A 121 2.89 -21.15 15.10
N ALA A 122 4.01 -21.67 15.62
CA ALA A 122 5.33 -21.11 15.32
C ALA A 122 5.65 -21.20 13.82
N VAL A 123 6.36 -20.20 13.31
CA VAL A 123 6.81 -20.20 11.90
C VAL A 123 7.87 -21.29 11.73
N PRO A 124 7.71 -22.24 10.77
CA PRO A 124 8.71 -23.24 10.49
C PRO A 124 10.06 -22.61 10.08
N PRO A 125 11.21 -23.20 10.46
CA PRO A 125 12.52 -22.67 10.11
C PRO A 125 12.71 -22.42 8.61
N ALA A 126 12.23 -23.33 7.77
CA ALA A 126 12.33 -23.19 6.32
C ALA A 126 11.57 -21.95 5.79
N LEU A 127 10.38 -21.68 6.31
CA LEU A 127 9.62 -20.47 5.94
C LEU A 127 10.28 -19.20 6.48
N LEU A 128 10.86 -19.26 7.67
CA LEU A 128 11.59 -18.14 8.26
C LEU A 128 12.80 -17.74 7.40
N GLU A 129 13.58 -18.70 6.90
CA GLU A 129 14.72 -18.42 6.03
C GLU A 129 14.27 -17.78 4.70
N ARG A 130 13.15 -18.19 4.15
CA ARG A 130 12.57 -17.58 2.93
C ARG A 130 12.16 -16.12 3.20
N LEU A 131 11.55 -15.84 4.34
CA LEU A 131 11.19 -14.46 4.72
C LEU A 131 12.44 -13.57 4.89
N LYS A 132 13.53 -14.11 5.47
CA LYS A 132 14.82 -13.41 5.56
C LYS A 132 15.39 -13.11 4.18
N ALA A 133 15.39 -14.08 3.27
CA ALA A 133 15.85 -13.88 1.90
C ALA A 133 15.05 -12.80 1.15
N LEU A 134 13.73 -12.71 1.38
CA LEU A 134 12.90 -11.63 0.84
C LEU A 134 13.27 -10.26 1.42
N ALA A 135 13.59 -10.16 2.72
CA ALA A 135 14.06 -8.93 3.33
C ALA A 135 15.44 -8.52 2.75
N GLU A 136 16.36 -9.47 2.54
CA GLU A 136 17.63 -9.23 1.87
C GLU A 136 17.43 -8.72 0.43
N LYS A 137 16.52 -9.34 -0.33
CA LYS A 137 16.15 -8.90 -1.69
C LYS A 137 15.59 -7.48 -1.69
N ALA A 138 14.82 -7.12 -0.68
CA ALA A 138 14.31 -5.75 -0.49
C ALA A 138 15.37 -4.79 0.08
N CYS A 139 16.58 -5.25 0.37
CA CYS A 139 17.67 -4.51 1.01
C CYS A 139 17.27 -3.82 2.31
N VAL A 140 16.53 -4.53 3.15
CA VAL A 140 16.14 -4.07 4.48
C VAL A 140 16.67 -5.02 5.56
N PRO A 141 17.05 -4.50 6.74
CA PRO A 141 17.50 -5.34 7.84
C PRO A 141 16.35 -6.24 8.32
N TRP A 142 16.67 -7.50 8.62
CA TRP A 142 15.68 -8.47 9.10
C TRP A 142 15.16 -8.18 10.53
N GLU A 143 15.99 -7.59 11.38
CA GLU A 143 15.70 -7.40 12.80
C GLU A 143 14.33 -6.76 13.10
N PRO A 144 13.89 -5.69 12.43
CA PRO A 144 12.55 -5.13 12.66
C PRO A 144 11.41 -6.09 12.33
N PHE A 145 11.61 -6.97 11.34
CA PHE A 145 10.58 -7.93 10.90
C PHE A 145 10.50 -9.16 11.81
N SER A 146 11.61 -9.52 12.45
CA SER A 146 11.71 -10.74 13.28
C SER A 146 10.73 -10.76 14.45
N LYS A 147 10.26 -9.58 14.87
CA LYS A 147 9.35 -9.39 16.01
C LYS A 147 7.90 -9.21 15.59
N LEU A 148 7.65 -9.02 14.30
CA LEU A 148 6.29 -8.85 13.79
C LEU A 148 5.54 -10.18 13.69
N PRO A 149 4.21 -10.15 13.83
CA PRO A 149 3.39 -11.27 13.39
C PRO A 149 3.68 -11.63 11.91
N PRO A 150 3.72 -12.93 11.56
CA PRO A 150 4.16 -13.36 10.23
C PRO A 150 3.38 -12.74 9.06
N MET A 151 2.06 -12.54 9.21
CA MET A 151 1.26 -11.86 8.19
C MET A 151 1.61 -10.37 8.06
N LEU A 152 1.93 -9.68 9.16
CA LEU A 152 2.43 -8.30 9.08
C LEU A 152 3.80 -8.24 8.41
N THR A 153 4.65 -9.25 8.63
CA THR A 153 5.95 -9.36 7.94
C THR A 153 5.74 -9.45 6.42
N VAL A 154 4.90 -10.38 5.93
CA VAL A 154 4.67 -10.50 4.48
C VAL A 154 3.91 -9.30 3.90
N ALA A 155 3.01 -8.68 4.66
CA ALA A 155 2.34 -7.44 4.24
C ALA A 155 3.34 -6.28 4.08
N ALA A 156 4.26 -6.12 5.02
CA ALA A 156 5.32 -5.12 4.95
C ALA A 156 6.28 -5.38 3.77
N LEU A 157 6.70 -6.64 3.56
CA LEU A 157 7.52 -7.04 2.42
C LEU A 157 6.78 -6.79 1.08
N THR A 158 5.47 -7.05 1.03
CA THR A 158 4.64 -6.74 -0.15
C THR A 158 4.61 -5.24 -0.43
N ALA A 159 4.43 -4.41 0.58
CA ALA A 159 4.45 -2.96 0.41
C ALA A 159 5.82 -2.45 -0.08
N LEU A 160 6.93 -3.09 0.33
CA LEU A 160 8.29 -2.75 -0.12
C LEU A 160 8.53 -3.07 -1.61
N GLU A 161 7.76 -3.98 -2.23
CA GLU A 161 7.83 -4.21 -3.68
C GLU A 161 7.53 -2.94 -4.49
N ALA A 162 6.75 -2.01 -3.94
CA ALA A 162 6.47 -0.71 -4.57
C ALA A 162 7.73 0.13 -4.82
N ARG A 163 8.81 -0.08 -4.06
CA ARG A 163 10.06 0.69 -4.18
C ARG A 163 10.72 0.52 -5.56
N TRP A 164 10.53 -0.61 -6.21
CA TRP A 164 10.98 -0.83 -7.57
C TRP A 164 10.29 0.06 -8.61
N ASP A 165 9.13 0.63 -8.27
CA ASP A 165 8.35 1.54 -9.10
C ASP A 165 8.39 3.00 -8.59
N GLY A 166 9.35 3.33 -7.70
CA GLY A 166 9.54 4.67 -7.14
C GLY A 166 8.49 5.08 -6.12
N LEU A 167 7.78 4.11 -5.54
CA LEU A 167 6.83 4.29 -4.45
C LEU A 167 7.40 3.71 -3.16
N ASP A 168 7.01 4.24 -2.01
CA ASP A 168 7.50 3.77 -0.71
C ASP A 168 6.37 3.80 0.32
N PRO A 169 6.30 2.81 1.25
CA PRO A 169 5.31 2.81 2.33
C PRO A 169 5.35 4.04 3.24
N SER A 170 6.51 4.71 3.37
CA SER A 170 6.63 5.94 4.15
C SER A 170 5.80 7.11 3.62
N TYR A 171 5.37 7.02 2.36
CA TYR A 171 4.47 7.97 1.71
C TYR A 171 3.03 7.45 1.61
N GLY A 172 2.65 6.47 2.43
CA GLY A 172 1.25 6.09 2.59
C GLY A 172 0.39 7.30 2.95
N THR A 173 -0.76 7.44 2.28
CA THR A 173 -1.58 8.65 2.44
C THR A 173 -2.12 8.82 3.85
N GLU A 174 -2.27 7.74 4.61
CA GLU A 174 -2.66 7.78 6.03
C GLU A 174 -1.68 8.60 6.88
N PHE A 175 -0.37 8.44 6.63
CA PHE A 175 0.65 9.21 7.35
C PHE A 175 0.61 10.69 7.02
N VAL A 176 0.36 11.03 5.75
CA VAL A 176 0.23 12.42 5.31
C VAL A 176 -1.00 13.07 5.92
N LEU A 177 -2.16 12.36 5.92
CA LEU A 177 -3.39 12.83 6.56
C LEU A 177 -3.24 13.01 8.07
N ALA A 178 -2.60 12.05 8.75
CA ALA A 178 -2.31 12.15 10.18
C ALA A 178 -1.38 13.33 10.49
N GLY A 179 -0.34 13.54 9.68
CA GLY A 179 0.55 14.70 9.78
C GLY A 179 -0.19 16.03 9.61
N PHE A 180 -1.12 16.10 8.65
CA PHE A 180 -2.00 17.27 8.47
C PHE A 180 -2.88 17.53 9.70
N ALA A 181 -3.50 16.48 10.23
CA ALA A 181 -4.34 16.59 11.43
C ALA A 181 -3.53 17.07 12.65
N GLN A 182 -2.34 16.49 12.87
CA GLN A 182 -1.44 16.89 13.95
C GLN A 182 -1.00 18.35 13.83
N ALA A 183 -0.60 18.80 12.62
CA ALA A 183 -0.21 20.19 12.38
C ALA A 183 -1.34 21.18 12.69
N ARG A 184 -2.60 20.78 12.52
CA ARG A 184 -3.79 21.58 12.81
C ARG A 184 -4.38 21.33 14.20
N LYS A 185 -3.77 20.46 14.99
CA LYS A 185 -4.31 20.00 16.30
C LYS A 185 -5.73 19.42 16.18
N MET A 186 -6.03 18.83 15.02
CA MET A 186 -7.28 18.13 14.76
C MET A 186 -7.27 16.79 15.48
N PRO A 187 -8.31 16.40 16.22
CA PRO A 187 -8.40 15.07 16.81
C PRO A 187 -8.31 13.96 15.76
N ILE A 188 -7.56 12.88 16.07
CA ILE A 188 -7.53 11.67 15.28
C ILE A 188 -8.32 10.61 16.03
N VAL A 189 -9.26 9.97 15.35
CA VAL A 189 -10.14 8.91 15.86
C VAL A 189 -9.78 7.60 15.14
N SER A 190 -9.55 6.53 15.91
CA SER A 190 -9.43 5.19 15.35
C SER A 190 -10.82 4.59 15.15
N LEU A 191 -11.14 4.18 13.91
CA LEU A 191 -12.41 3.54 13.55
C LEU A 191 -12.51 2.11 14.06
N GLU A 192 -11.36 1.47 14.29
CA GLU A 192 -11.27 0.16 14.91
C GLU A 192 -10.12 0.11 15.93
N SER A 193 -10.13 -0.91 16.78
CA SER A 193 -9.04 -1.11 17.73
C SER A 193 -7.83 -1.79 17.09
N ALA A 194 -6.64 -1.57 17.66
CA ALA A 194 -5.43 -2.29 17.29
C ALA A 194 -5.62 -3.82 17.33
N GLY A 195 -6.43 -4.34 18.27
CA GLY A 195 -6.74 -5.77 18.39
C GLY A 195 -7.58 -6.30 17.22
N VAL A 196 -8.57 -5.52 16.75
CA VAL A 196 -9.40 -5.87 15.59
C VAL A 196 -8.55 -5.92 14.33
N GLN A 197 -7.74 -4.89 14.07
CA GLN A 197 -6.86 -4.85 12.91
C GLN A 197 -5.83 -5.98 12.94
N ARG A 198 -5.21 -6.21 14.10
CA ARG A 198 -4.25 -7.30 14.30
C ARG A 198 -4.88 -8.67 14.01
N LYS A 199 -6.11 -8.90 14.47
CA LYS A 199 -6.86 -10.13 14.18
C LYS A 199 -7.14 -10.27 12.68
N ALA A 200 -7.56 -9.23 12.00
CA ALA A 200 -7.78 -9.23 10.54
C ALA A 200 -6.48 -9.58 9.78
N LEU A 201 -5.35 -9.03 10.22
CA LEU A 201 -4.02 -9.24 9.64
C LEU A 201 -3.31 -10.52 10.12
N SER A 202 -3.92 -11.33 11.01
CA SER A 202 -3.26 -12.53 11.53
C SER A 202 -3.15 -13.69 10.54
N GLY A 203 -3.87 -13.65 9.42
CA GLY A 203 -3.90 -14.75 8.44
C GLY A 203 -5.06 -15.73 8.66
N GLY A 204 -6.05 -15.37 9.49
CA GLY A 204 -7.25 -16.16 9.76
C GLY A 204 -7.13 -17.09 10.96
N PRO A 205 -7.91 -18.19 11.00
CA PRO A 205 -7.84 -19.18 12.06
C PRO A 205 -6.43 -19.76 12.22
N PRO A 206 -6.01 -20.16 13.42
CA PRO A 206 -4.64 -20.61 13.69
C PRO A 206 -4.13 -21.71 12.75
N ASP A 207 -5.00 -22.64 12.38
CA ASP A 207 -4.71 -23.74 11.46
C ASP A 207 -4.45 -23.29 10.01
N ARG A 208 -4.92 -22.09 9.63
CA ARG A 208 -4.78 -21.53 8.28
C ARG A 208 -3.74 -20.41 8.16
N GLN A 209 -3.29 -19.85 9.29
CA GLN A 209 -2.37 -18.71 9.30
C GLN A 209 -1.08 -18.98 8.53
N LEU A 210 -0.42 -20.11 8.79
CA LEU A 210 0.83 -20.45 8.09
C LEU A 210 0.62 -20.66 6.59
N ALA A 211 -0.49 -21.27 6.19
CA ALA A 211 -0.80 -21.44 4.78
C ALA A 211 -1.03 -20.09 4.08
N ALA A 212 -1.63 -19.12 4.75
CA ALA A 212 -1.78 -17.76 4.22
C ALA A 212 -0.42 -17.06 4.06
N VAL A 213 0.45 -17.13 5.08
CA VAL A 213 1.82 -16.60 5.01
C VAL A 213 2.62 -17.27 3.89
N GLU A 214 2.53 -18.60 3.76
CA GLU A 214 3.18 -19.38 2.72
C GLU A 214 2.77 -18.93 1.30
N ARG A 215 1.46 -18.73 1.07
CA ARG A 215 0.94 -18.25 -0.22
C ARG A 215 1.51 -16.88 -0.60
N VAL A 216 1.49 -15.93 0.34
CA VAL A 216 2.02 -14.58 0.08
C VAL A 216 3.54 -14.62 -0.11
N THR A 217 4.26 -15.43 0.69
CA THR A 217 5.70 -15.63 0.54
C THR A 217 6.04 -16.18 -0.85
N ALA A 218 5.33 -17.23 -1.31
CA ALA A 218 5.51 -17.78 -2.64
C ALA A 218 5.20 -16.76 -3.76
N ALA A 219 4.16 -15.95 -3.62
CA ALA A 219 3.83 -14.89 -4.58
C ALA A 219 4.92 -13.79 -4.64
N LEU A 220 5.53 -13.44 -3.50
CA LEU A 220 6.66 -12.51 -3.44
C LEU A 220 7.90 -13.09 -4.14
N GLU A 221 8.24 -14.35 -3.88
CA GLU A 221 9.37 -15.05 -4.52
C GLU A 221 9.22 -15.13 -6.04
N GLN A 222 8.00 -15.37 -6.50
CA GLN A 222 7.64 -15.45 -7.93
C GLN A 222 7.50 -14.06 -8.59
N GLY A 223 7.59 -12.97 -7.82
CA GLY A 223 7.47 -11.61 -8.32
C GLY A 223 6.05 -11.19 -8.70
N HIS A 224 5.03 -11.92 -8.26
CA HIS A 224 3.62 -11.63 -8.59
C HIS A 224 3.07 -10.43 -7.81
N MET A 225 3.66 -10.09 -6.65
CA MET A 225 3.13 -9.01 -5.82
C MET A 225 3.44 -7.62 -6.39
N ARG A 226 4.59 -7.42 -7.03
CA ARG A 226 4.95 -6.12 -7.60
C ARG A 226 3.97 -5.63 -8.67
N PRO A 227 3.56 -6.42 -9.70
CA PRO A 227 2.53 -6.01 -10.64
C PRO A 227 1.21 -5.64 -9.97
N ALA A 228 0.79 -6.39 -8.95
CA ALA A 228 -0.44 -6.14 -8.21
C ALA A 228 -0.39 -4.79 -7.45
N VAL A 229 0.68 -4.53 -6.70
CA VAL A 229 0.88 -3.26 -5.99
C VAL A 229 0.91 -2.09 -6.97
N ARG A 230 1.61 -2.24 -8.09
CA ARG A 230 1.67 -1.21 -9.14
C ARG A 230 0.31 -0.96 -9.80
N ALA A 231 -0.47 -2.00 -10.07
CA ALA A 231 -1.81 -1.87 -10.64
C ALA A 231 -2.73 -1.09 -9.70
N LEU A 232 -2.74 -1.44 -8.40
CA LEU A 232 -3.50 -0.71 -7.39
C LEU A 232 -3.07 0.74 -7.28
N ALA A 233 -1.75 1.02 -7.25
CA ALA A 233 -1.23 2.38 -7.13
C ALA A 233 -1.64 3.26 -8.31
N ARG A 234 -1.61 2.74 -9.53
CA ARG A 234 -2.06 3.45 -10.73
C ARG A 234 -3.56 3.70 -10.71
N ALA A 235 -4.36 2.64 -10.46
CA ALA A 235 -5.81 2.78 -10.39
C ALA A 235 -6.23 3.78 -9.30
N TRP A 236 -5.55 3.78 -8.16
CA TRP A 236 -5.77 4.75 -7.10
C TRP A 236 -5.40 6.18 -7.55
N GLN A 237 -4.25 6.36 -8.18
CA GLN A 237 -3.79 7.67 -8.68
C GLN A 237 -4.79 8.28 -9.67
N ASP A 238 -5.37 7.44 -10.51
CA ASP A 238 -6.33 7.84 -11.56
C ASP A 238 -7.78 7.91 -11.03
N GLY A 239 -8.05 7.50 -9.79
CA GLY A 239 -9.40 7.41 -9.22
C GLY A 239 -10.27 6.35 -9.89
N ASP A 240 -9.65 5.34 -10.53
CA ASP A 240 -10.32 4.28 -11.29
C ASP A 240 -10.90 3.19 -10.38
N LEU A 241 -12.10 3.47 -9.85
CA LEU A 241 -12.81 2.53 -8.97
C LEU A 241 -13.24 1.25 -9.69
N VAL A 242 -13.41 1.27 -11.01
CA VAL A 242 -13.76 0.07 -11.78
C VAL A 242 -12.61 -0.93 -11.74
N THR A 243 -11.39 -0.48 -12.05
CA THR A 243 -10.19 -1.33 -11.92
C THR A 243 -9.96 -1.76 -10.48
N ILE A 244 -10.18 -0.87 -9.49
CA ILE A 244 -10.02 -1.21 -8.07
C ILE A 244 -11.04 -2.28 -7.65
N ALA A 245 -12.30 -2.19 -8.10
CA ALA A 245 -13.34 -3.17 -7.81
C ALA A 245 -13.04 -4.56 -8.40
N ASP A 246 -12.30 -4.61 -9.51
CA ASP A 246 -11.87 -5.87 -10.15
C ASP A 246 -10.56 -6.44 -9.51
N TYR A 247 -10.41 -6.23 -8.20
CA TYR A 247 -9.20 -6.61 -7.46
C TYR A 247 -8.86 -8.11 -7.57
N GLU A 248 -9.83 -8.97 -7.75
CA GLU A 248 -9.63 -10.41 -7.91
C GLU A 248 -8.72 -10.71 -9.10
N GLN A 249 -8.83 -9.96 -10.18
CA GLN A 249 -8.05 -10.16 -11.40
C GLN A 249 -6.59 -9.71 -11.24
N TRP A 250 -6.39 -8.46 -10.79
CA TRP A 250 -5.03 -7.93 -10.73
C TRP A 250 -4.25 -8.34 -9.48
N SER A 251 -4.93 -8.70 -8.38
CA SER A 251 -4.26 -9.16 -7.15
C SER A 251 -3.89 -10.64 -7.17
N GLY A 252 -4.46 -11.41 -8.11
CA GLY A 252 -4.32 -12.86 -8.15
C GLY A 252 -5.16 -13.58 -7.07
N SER A 253 -6.03 -12.87 -6.34
CA SER A 253 -6.90 -13.47 -5.32
C SER A 253 -7.97 -14.39 -5.92
N ALA A 254 -8.30 -14.23 -7.22
CA ALA A 254 -9.12 -15.19 -7.96
C ALA A 254 -8.48 -16.58 -8.10
N SER A 255 -7.19 -16.74 -7.81
CA SER A 255 -6.44 -17.97 -8.01
C SER A 255 -6.88 -19.11 -7.09
N SER A 256 -7.46 -18.80 -5.93
CA SER A 256 -7.99 -19.83 -5.02
C SER A 256 -9.08 -19.28 -4.09
N PRO A 257 -10.01 -20.15 -3.62
CA PRO A 257 -11.01 -19.78 -2.61
C PRO A 257 -10.40 -19.25 -1.32
N GLU A 258 -9.23 -19.76 -0.93
CA GLU A 258 -8.51 -19.33 0.28
C GLU A 258 -7.95 -17.91 0.12
N ALA A 259 -7.37 -17.58 -1.04
CA ALA A 259 -6.87 -16.24 -1.33
C ALA A 259 -8.02 -15.22 -1.33
N LYS A 260 -9.17 -15.58 -1.91
CA LYS A 260 -10.39 -14.76 -1.86
C LYS A 260 -10.89 -14.57 -0.43
N ALA A 261 -10.93 -15.64 0.38
CA ALA A 261 -11.32 -15.56 1.79
C ALA A 261 -10.35 -14.71 2.62
N ASP A 262 -9.07 -14.66 2.26
CA ASP A 262 -8.09 -13.79 2.92
C ASP A 262 -8.39 -12.31 2.66
N VAL A 263 -8.73 -11.93 1.43
CA VAL A 263 -9.15 -10.55 1.11
C VAL A 263 -10.47 -10.20 1.80
N GLU A 264 -11.45 -11.10 1.75
CA GLU A 264 -12.73 -10.92 2.46
C GLU A 264 -12.50 -10.61 3.95
N ARG A 265 -11.64 -11.39 4.61
CA ARG A 265 -11.31 -11.19 6.02
C ARG A 265 -10.55 -9.90 6.28
N MET A 266 -9.56 -9.58 5.44
CA MET A 266 -8.71 -8.41 5.66
C MET A 266 -9.40 -7.10 5.33
N VAL A 267 -10.39 -7.11 4.44
CA VAL A 267 -11.04 -5.90 3.93
C VAL A 267 -12.54 -5.92 4.22
N PHE A 268 -13.29 -6.70 3.47
CA PHE A 268 -14.74 -6.48 3.35
C PHE A 268 -15.51 -6.85 4.62
N SER A 269 -15.13 -7.90 5.34
CA SER A 269 -15.81 -8.29 6.59
C SER A 269 -15.70 -7.24 7.71
N ARG A 270 -14.77 -6.28 7.59
CA ARG A 270 -14.59 -5.16 8.53
C ARG A 270 -15.49 -3.96 8.23
N ASN A 271 -15.97 -3.85 6.98
CA ASN A 271 -16.71 -2.68 6.51
C ASN A 271 -17.97 -2.34 7.33
N PRO A 272 -18.78 -3.30 7.80
CA PRO A 272 -19.93 -2.97 8.65
C PRO A 272 -19.55 -2.24 9.94
N ASP A 273 -18.49 -2.69 10.62
CA ASP A 273 -18.01 -2.08 11.86
C ASP A 273 -17.36 -0.71 11.60
N LEU A 274 -16.61 -0.57 10.51
CA LEU A 274 -16.05 0.70 10.07
C LEU A 274 -17.17 1.73 9.76
N ALA A 275 -18.21 1.31 9.03
CA ALA A 275 -19.36 2.16 8.73
C ALA A 275 -20.11 2.59 10.00
N ALA A 276 -20.28 1.68 10.96
CA ALA A 276 -20.90 1.98 12.25
C ALA A 276 -20.07 2.97 13.09
N ALA A 277 -18.73 2.83 13.07
CA ALA A 277 -17.83 3.75 13.77
C ALA A 277 -17.84 5.16 13.16
N ILE A 278 -17.92 5.25 11.83
CA ILE A 278 -18.09 6.53 11.11
C ILE A 278 -19.43 7.17 11.50
N ASP A 279 -20.54 6.41 11.46
CA ASP A 279 -21.87 6.89 11.84
C ASP A 279 -21.92 7.35 13.30
N LEU A 280 -21.26 6.62 14.21
CA LEU A 280 -21.20 7.01 15.63
C LEU A 280 -20.50 8.36 15.79
N THR A 281 -19.32 8.54 15.17
CA THR A 281 -18.56 9.79 15.27
C THR A 281 -19.31 10.97 14.63
N HIS A 282 -20.01 10.73 13.51
CA HIS A 282 -20.85 11.73 12.84
C HIS A 282 -22.03 12.15 13.74
N ARG A 283 -22.73 11.18 14.37
CA ARG A 283 -23.86 11.45 15.27
C ARG A 283 -23.49 12.20 16.56
N GLU A 284 -22.20 12.25 16.92
CA GLU A 284 -21.70 13.15 17.97
C GLU A 284 -21.71 14.61 17.54
N GLY A 285 -22.22 14.95 16.36
CA GLY A 285 -22.29 16.30 15.81
C GLY A 285 -21.00 16.79 15.17
N LYS A 286 -20.03 15.90 14.94
CA LYS A 286 -18.75 16.22 14.31
C LYS A 286 -18.80 16.04 12.79
N ARG A 287 -18.21 16.98 12.08
CA ARG A 287 -17.88 16.78 10.65
C ARG A 287 -16.63 15.92 10.58
N VAL A 288 -16.78 14.70 10.12
CA VAL A 288 -15.73 13.68 10.11
C VAL A 288 -15.08 13.61 8.74
N PHE A 289 -13.75 13.64 8.67
CA PHE A 289 -13.03 13.18 7.50
C PHE A 289 -12.60 11.73 7.75
N ALA A 290 -13.41 10.77 7.27
CA ALA A 290 -13.13 9.34 7.41
C ALA A 290 -12.23 8.88 6.26
N ALA A 291 -11.11 8.24 6.58
CA ALA A 291 -10.13 7.75 5.60
C ALA A 291 -9.76 6.30 5.91
N THR A 292 -10.03 5.41 4.96
CA THR A 292 -9.69 3.98 5.02
C THR A 292 -9.13 3.52 3.68
N GLY A 293 -8.44 2.39 3.66
CA GLY A 293 -7.86 1.86 2.42
C GLY A 293 -8.89 1.78 1.28
N ILE A 294 -8.45 2.11 0.07
CA ILE A 294 -9.34 2.25 -1.10
C ILE A 294 -10.17 1.00 -1.40
N LEU A 295 -9.69 -0.20 -1.06
CA LEU A 295 -10.45 -1.43 -1.23
C LEU A 295 -11.72 -1.48 -0.36
N HIS A 296 -11.77 -0.73 0.74
CA HIS A 296 -12.98 -0.60 1.55
C HIS A 296 -14.10 0.21 0.86
N MET A 297 -13.80 0.87 -0.27
CA MET A 297 -14.73 1.75 -0.97
C MET A 297 -15.54 1.06 -2.07
N VAL A 298 -15.13 -0.14 -2.49
CA VAL A 298 -15.68 -0.78 -3.69
C VAL A 298 -16.59 -1.98 -3.38
N GLY A 299 -17.40 -2.35 -4.37
CA GLY A 299 -18.32 -3.49 -4.27
C GLY A 299 -19.58 -3.20 -3.45
N ASP A 300 -20.44 -4.22 -3.31
CA ASP A 300 -21.74 -4.10 -2.61
C ASP A 300 -21.58 -3.96 -1.09
N GLY A 301 -20.49 -4.47 -0.55
CA GLY A 301 -20.08 -4.31 0.85
C GLY A 301 -19.20 -3.10 1.09
N GLY A 302 -18.98 -2.22 0.09
CA GLY A 302 -18.16 -1.02 0.22
C GLY A 302 -18.79 0.02 1.13
N LEU A 303 -17.93 0.81 1.81
CA LEU A 303 -18.35 1.84 2.76
C LEU A 303 -19.33 2.85 2.18
N PRO A 304 -19.18 3.34 0.92
CA PRO A 304 -20.17 4.26 0.35
C PRO A 304 -21.58 3.66 0.36
N LYS A 305 -21.73 2.38 -0.05
CA LYS A 305 -23.03 1.71 -0.06
C LYS A 305 -23.56 1.38 1.34
N LEU A 306 -22.67 1.03 2.27
CA LEU A 306 -23.08 0.78 3.66
C LEU A 306 -23.57 2.06 4.35
N LEU A 307 -22.91 3.20 4.10
CA LEU A 307 -23.36 4.50 4.61
C LEU A 307 -24.69 4.92 3.97
N GLN A 308 -24.93 4.64 2.68
CA GLN A 308 -26.25 4.84 2.07
C GLN A 308 -27.34 4.01 2.79
N LYS A 309 -27.06 2.75 3.12
CA LYS A 309 -27.99 1.90 3.90
C LYS A 309 -28.24 2.43 5.31
N LEU A 310 -27.28 3.17 5.90
CA LEU A 310 -27.42 3.88 7.16
C LEU A 310 -28.14 5.22 7.05
N GLY A 311 -28.65 5.58 5.85
CA GLY A 311 -29.43 6.79 5.61
C GLY A 311 -28.60 8.02 5.20
N TYR A 312 -27.33 7.87 4.89
CA TYR A 312 -26.52 8.95 4.36
C TYR A 312 -26.85 9.23 2.89
N LYS A 313 -26.88 10.50 2.51
CA LYS A 313 -26.72 10.92 1.13
C LYS A 313 -25.23 10.89 0.80
N VAL A 314 -24.82 10.00 -0.08
CA VAL A 314 -23.41 9.78 -0.46
C VAL A 314 -23.21 10.24 -1.90
N GLN A 315 -22.29 11.18 -2.10
CA GLN A 315 -22.00 11.73 -3.43
C GLN A 315 -20.49 11.75 -3.68
N ARG A 316 -20.06 11.16 -4.79
CA ARG A 316 -18.65 11.20 -5.19
C ARG A 316 -18.24 12.61 -5.58
N VAL A 317 -17.06 13.04 -5.12
CA VAL A 317 -16.45 14.31 -5.52
C VAL A 317 -15.60 14.08 -6.74
N SER A 318 -16.00 14.67 -7.89
CA SER A 318 -15.20 14.58 -9.12
C SER A 318 -13.87 15.32 -8.97
N PHE A 319 -12.77 14.69 -9.38
CA PHE A 319 -11.44 15.30 -9.43
C PHE A 319 -11.08 15.80 -10.84
N GLY A 320 -11.90 15.47 -11.85
CA GLY A 320 -11.69 15.85 -13.25
C GLY A 320 -10.65 14.99 -13.99
N GLY A 321 -10.39 13.75 -13.49
CA GLY A 321 -9.55 12.76 -14.14
C GLY A 321 -10.35 11.78 -15.02
N GLU A 322 -9.67 11.01 -15.86
CA GLU A 322 -10.29 9.99 -16.72
C GLU A 322 -11.12 8.94 -15.93
N GLY A 323 -10.72 8.65 -14.70
CA GLY A 323 -11.46 7.73 -13.82
C GLY A 323 -12.81 8.26 -13.32
N ASP A 324 -13.00 9.57 -13.32
CA ASP A 324 -14.25 10.22 -12.90
C ASP A 324 -15.36 10.15 -13.96
N GLU A 325 -15.01 9.94 -15.23
CA GLU A 325 -15.97 9.86 -16.34
C GLU A 325 -16.62 8.47 -16.43
N ARG A 326 -16.05 7.46 -15.75
CA ARG A 326 -16.65 6.13 -15.68
C ARG A 326 -17.71 6.12 -14.58
N PRO A 327 -18.95 5.72 -14.88
CA PRO A 327 -19.96 5.55 -13.84
C PRO A 327 -19.46 4.54 -12.81
N ASP A 328 -19.81 4.77 -11.53
CA ASP A 328 -19.61 3.74 -10.51
C ASP A 328 -20.20 2.42 -11.03
N PRO A 329 -19.49 1.29 -10.87
CA PRO A 329 -20.01 0.02 -11.38
C PRO A 329 -21.39 -0.21 -10.78
N ASP A 330 -22.39 -0.16 -11.65
CA ASP A 330 -23.77 -0.52 -11.27
C ASP A 330 -23.76 -1.95 -10.71
N PRO A 331 -24.54 -2.20 -9.66
CA PRO A 331 -24.71 -3.57 -9.19
C PRO A 331 -25.20 -4.42 -10.35
N ALA A 332 -24.51 -5.55 -10.58
CA ALA A 332 -25.00 -6.53 -11.54
C ALA A 332 -26.47 -6.84 -11.22
N PRO A 333 -27.36 -6.88 -12.22
CA PRO A 333 -28.76 -7.19 -11.98
C PRO A 333 -28.83 -8.57 -11.31
N GLY A 334 -29.45 -8.61 -10.11
CA GLY A 334 -29.68 -9.81 -9.33
C GLY A 334 -30.65 -10.79 -9.99
#